data_0ddf4d8808c8ebe9805e610116819626
#
_entry.id   0ddf4d8808c8ebe9805e610116819626
#
_cell.length_a   1.000
_cell.length_b   1.000
_cell.length_c   1.000
_cell.angle_alpha   90.00
_cell.angle_beta   90.00
_cell.angle_gamma   90.00
#
_symmetry.space_group_name_H-M   'P 1'
#
loop_
_entity.id
_entity.type
_entity.pdbx_description
1 polymer ?
#
loop_
_entity_poly.entity_id
_entity_poly.type
_entity_poly.pdbx_seq_one_letter_code
_entity_poly.pdbx_strand_id
1 'polypeptide(L)'
;DVVIRDKDGKPVAEGTATVNPDGSWSYTPTVDLPEGKYTVDATAKDPAGNEKKEEGIGGLEIDTTPPGIDIDPPTNGEDGDDDWWNDTPASASTAQFSAFSLQSVAATEQLLKTETSVAFHIKNPEYLFSGNTKNDVVRVELEILDKDGKVVSKGPATTYDQSTDKWTYNTGVKLVDGQYTLIARGYDQAGNSNTDSIQVIVDTVAPPVEVVDFGLTNDSTPTFTGTTEAGIETVRVTVKDETGKTVQSATVKPNADGTWSFTPNNLVDGKYT
;
A
#
# COMPACT_ATOMS: atom_id res chain seq x y z
N ASP A 1 -43.59 -5.87 23.20
CA ASP A 1 -43.39 -4.77 22.22
C ASP A 1 -41.96 -4.28 22.30
N VAL A 2 -41.41 -3.87 21.16
CA VAL A 2 -40.04 -3.35 21.03
C VAL A 2 -40.11 -1.99 20.37
N VAL A 3 -39.30 -1.04 20.86
CA VAL A 3 -39.11 0.28 20.25
C VAL A 3 -37.62 0.55 20.12
N ILE A 4 -37.18 0.87 18.92
CA ILE A 4 -35.81 1.28 18.62
C ILE A 4 -35.78 2.81 18.54
N ARG A 5 -34.82 3.43 19.25
CA ARG A 5 -34.68 4.89 19.30
C ARG A 5 -33.30 5.31 18.80
N ASP A 6 -33.27 6.43 18.09
CA ASP A 6 -32.05 7.08 17.73
C ASP A 6 -31.33 7.73 18.93
N LYS A 7 -30.16 8.32 18.67
CA LYS A 7 -29.34 9.03 19.68
C LYS A 7 -30.07 10.19 20.38
N ASP A 8 -31.13 10.71 19.78
CA ASP A 8 -31.94 11.82 20.33
C ASP A 8 -33.19 11.31 21.08
N GLY A 9 -33.31 9.97 21.23
CA GLY A 9 -34.44 9.31 21.92
C GLY A 9 -35.69 9.21 21.07
N LYS A 10 -35.66 9.58 19.79
CA LYS A 10 -36.80 9.52 18.89
C LYS A 10 -37.04 8.08 18.44
N PRO A 11 -38.28 7.54 18.47
CA PRO A 11 -38.58 6.24 17.88
C PRO A 11 -38.33 6.23 16.36
N VAL A 12 -37.57 5.25 15.90
CA VAL A 12 -37.28 5.02 14.47
C VAL A 12 -37.84 3.72 13.91
N ALA A 13 -38.05 2.75 14.80
CA ALA A 13 -38.77 1.52 14.49
C ALA A 13 -39.51 1.02 15.75
N GLU A 14 -40.69 0.42 15.56
CA GLU A 14 -41.44 -0.19 16.64
C GLU A 14 -42.23 -1.40 16.11
N GLY A 15 -42.54 -2.34 17.01
CA GLY A 15 -43.34 -3.52 16.68
C GLY A 15 -43.38 -4.54 17.79
N THR A 16 -44.04 -5.64 17.49
CA THR A 16 -44.19 -6.77 18.43
C THR A 16 -43.17 -7.85 18.11
N ALA A 17 -42.40 -8.25 19.11
CA ALA A 17 -41.42 -9.32 19.00
C ALA A 17 -42.10 -10.69 18.91
N THR A 18 -41.49 -11.62 18.22
CA THR A 18 -41.85 -13.05 18.27
C THR A 18 -41.21 -13.66 19.52
N VAL A 19 -42.05 -14.25 20.37
CA VAL A 19 -41.62 -14.91 21.61
C VAL A 19 -41.62 -16.42 21.43
N ASN A 20 -40.50 -17.09 21.74
CA ASN A 20 -40.36 -18.52 21.67
C ASN A 20 -40.83 -19.22 22.98
N PRO A 21 -41.15 -20.54 22.95
CA PRO A 21 -41.56 -21.29 24.14
C PRO A 21 -40.53 -21.31 25.28
N ASP A 22 -39.25 -21.12 24.97
CA ASP A 22 -38.16 -21.04 25.94
C ASP A 22 -37.98 -19.66 26.59
N GLY A 23 -38.85 -18.70 26.22
CA GLY A 23 -38.81 -17.33 26.71
C GLY A 23 -37.87 -16.39 25.97
N SER A 24 -37.10 -16.88 24.99
CA SER A 24 -36.34 -16.03 24.10
C SER A 24 -37.27 -15.28 23.14
N TRP A 25 -36.79 -14.12 22.64
CA TRP A 25 -37.58 -13.34 21.68
C TRP A 25 -36.68 -12.72 20.60
N SER A 26 -37.28 -12.41 19.47
CA SER A 26 -36.62 -11.72 18.37
C SER A 26 -37.55 -10.67 17.76
N TYR A 27 -36.95 -9.59 17.31
CA TYR A 27 -37.59 -8.53 16.57
C TYR A 27 -36.71 -8.08 15.38
N THR A 28 -37.27 -8.02 14.20
CA THR A 28 -36.58 -7.49 13.01
C THR A 28 -37.34 -6.24 12.59
N PRO A 29 -36.69 -5.07 12.55
CA PRO A 29 -37.30 -3.85 12.02
C PRO A 29 -37.79 -4.04 10.59
N THR A 30 -38.90 -3.46 10.25
CA THR A 30 -39.45 -3.46 8.86
C THR A 30 -38.91 -2.33 8.01
N VAL A 31 -38.06 -1.48 8.60
CA VAL A 31 -37.36 -0.36 7.95
C VAL A 31 -35.87 -0.51 8.17
N ASP A 32 -35.09 -0.12 7.18
CA ASP A 32 -33.64 -0.06 7.33
C ASP A 32 -33.28 1.06 8.33
N LEU A 33 -32.43 0.73 9.28
CA LEU A 33 -31.90 1.71 10.21
C LEU A 33 -30.70 2.41 9.56
N PRO A 34 -30.73 3.74 9.43
CA PRO A 34 -29.56 4.49 8.97
C PRO A 34 -28.35 4.27 9.87
N GLU A 35 -27.18 4.64 9.35
CA GLU A 35 -25.95 4.67 10.14
C GLU A 35 -26.12 5.54 11.40
N GLY A 36 -25.66 5.02 12.54
CA GLY A 36 -25.80 5.71 13.84
C GLY A 36 -25.96 4.81 15.04
N LYS A 37 -26.10 5.45 16.21
CA LYS A 37 -26.27 4.77 17.50
C LYS A 37 -27.74 4.72 17.91
N TYR A 38 -28.15 3.57 18.39
CA TYR A 38 -29.53 3.27 18.78
C TYR A 38 -29.60 2.65 20.13
N THR A 39 -30.74 2.83 20.78
CA THR A 39 -31.14 2.11 21.99
C THR A 39 -32.42 1.35 21.74
N VAL A 40 -32.64 0.29 22.49
CA VAL A 40 -33.83 -0.57 22.39
C VAL A 40 -34.60 -0.54 23.71
N ASP A 41 -35.89 -0.24 23.64
CA ASP A 41 -36.81 -0.44 24.72
C ASP A 41 -37.60 -1.73 24.48
N ALA A 42 -37.78 -2.55 25.49
CA ALA A 42 -38.60 -3.75 25.42
C ALA A 42 -39.68 -3.74 26.52
N THR A 43 -40.90 -4.05 26.14
CA THR A 43 -42.04 -4.16 27.10
C THR A 43 -42.62 -5.55 26.97
N ALA A 44 -42.58 -6.31 28.09
CA ALA A 44 -43.27 -7.60 28.21
C ALA A 44 -44.59 -7.42 28.93
N LYS A 45 -45.63 -8.16 28.45
CA LYS A 45 -46.98 -8.16 29.05
C LYS A 45 -47.42 -9.58 29.23
N ASP A 46 -47.94 -9.89 30.45
CA ASP A 46 -48.52 -11.20 30.74
C ASP A 46 -50.00 -11.26 30.36
N PRO A 47 -50.64 -12.46 30.36
CA PRO A 47 -52.09 -12.60 30.09
C PRO A 47 -53.00 -11.88 31.09
N ALA A 48 -52.52 -11.58 32.32
CA ALA A 48 -53.26 -10.82 33.31
C ALA A 48 -53.15 -9.30 33.08
N GLY A 49 -52.32 -8.86 32.14
CA GLY A 49 -52.16 -7.47 31.81
C GLY A 49 -51.03 -6.76 32.58
N ASN A 50 -50.26 -7.49 33.41
CA ASN A 50 -49.09 -6.88 34.05
C ASN A 50 -47.97 -6.65 33.04
N GLU A 51 -47.31 -5.50 33.17
CA GLU A 51 -46.27 -5.07 32.24
C GLU A 51 -44.94 -4.87 32.97
N LYS A 52 -43.88 -5.29 32.32
CA LYS A 52 -42.51 -4.91 32.66
C LYS A 52 -41.83 -4.27 31.48
N LYS A 53 -41.24 -3.10 31.68
CA LYS A 53 -40.50 -2.36 30.68
C LYS A 53 -39.02 -2.28 31.05
N GLU A 54 -38.18 -2.51 30.10
CA GLU A 54 -36.73 -2.22 30.13
C GLU A 54 -36.46 -1.17 29.06
N GLU A 55 -35.79 -0.08 29.44
CA GLU A 55 -35.53 1.07 28.56
C GLU A 55 -34.05 1.25 28.33
N GLY A 56 -33.68 1.71 27.12
CA GLY A 56 -32.31 2.07 26.78
C GLY A 56 -31.34 0.89 26.81
N ILE A 57 -31.82 -0.32 26.52
CA ILE A 57 -31.01 -1.52 26.54
C ILE A 57 -30.04 -1.48 25.36
N GLY A 58 -28.74 -1.70 25.64
CA GLY A 58 -27.72 -1.98 24.67
C GLY A 58 -27.25 -0.77 23.90
N GLY A 59 -26.08 -0.90 23.27
CA GLY A 59 -25.50 0.03 22.31
C GLY A 59 -25.53 -0.62 20.94
N LEU A 60 -26.70 -0.60 20.26
CA LEU A 60 -26.75 -0.97 18.86
C LEU A 60 -26.12 0.18 18.05
N GLU A 61 -25.08 -0.11 17.31
CA GLU A 61 -24.46 0.81 16.37
C GLU A 61 -24.56 0.22 14.98
N ILE A 62 -25.10 0.99 14.05
CA ILE A 62 -25.11 0.68 12.62
C ILE A 62 -24.00 1.50 12.01
N ASP A 63 -23.00 0.83 11.48
CA ASP A 63 -21.89 1.40 10.75
C ASP A 63 -21.76 0.66 9.43
N THR A 64 -21.91 1.38 8.34
CA THR A 64 -21.85 0.86 6.96
C THR A 64 -20.73 1.52 6.16
N THR A 65 -19.97 2.40 6.81
CA THR A 65 -18.88 3.15 6.17
C THR A 65 -17.61 2.31 6.08
N PRO A 66 -17.11 1.96 4.89
CA PRO A 66 -15.86 1.23 4.79
C PRO A 66 -14.68 2.05 5.34
N PRO A 67 -13.74 1.42 6.06
CA PRO A 67 -12.56 2.09 6.57
C PRO A 67 -11.59 2.46 5.44
N GLY A 68 -10.67 3.41 5.69
CA GLY A 68 -9.59 3.76 4.77
C GLY A 68 -8.36 2.89 4.97
N ILE A 69 -7.71 2.50 3.89
CA ILE A 69 -6.43 1.79 3.88
C ILE A 69 -5.60 2.29 2.70
N ASP A 70 -4.34 2.62 2.96
CA ASP A 70 -3.39 3.08 1.94
C ASP A 70 -2.07 2.30 2.12
N ILE A 71 -1.41 1.95 1.01
CA ILE A 71 -0.07 1.37 0.97
C ILE A 71 0.92 2.49 0.62
N ASP A 72 1.96 2.66 1.45
CA ASP A 72 3.03 3.59 1.13
C ASP A 72 3.82 3.07 -0.08
N PRO A 73 4.16 3.93 -1.05
CA PRO A 73 5.05 3.56 -2.13
C PRO A 73 6.38 3.04 -1.57
N PRO A 74 6.87 1.86 -2.02
CA PRO A 74 8.18 1.38 -1.62
C PRO A 74 9.26 2.42 -1.91
N THR A 75 10.04 2.78 -0.88
CA THR A 75 11.26 3.55 -1.02
C THR A 75 12.42 2.58 -0.92
N ASN A 76 13.35 2.60 -1.87
CA ASN A 76 14.60 1.89 -1.71
C ASN A 76 15.36 2.64 -0.62
N GLY A 77 15.36 2.06 0.61
CA GLY A 77 15.76 2.74 1.84
C GLY A 77 17.10 3.47 1.74
N GLU A 78 17.14 4.64 2.33
CA GLU A 78 18.36 5.36 2.69
C GLU A 78 19.05 4.63 3.84
N ASP A 79 19.65 3.49 3.62
CA ASP A 79 20.65 2.95 4.55
C ASP A 79 22.01 3.46 4.12
N GLY A 80 22.25 4.78 4.26
CA GLY A 80 23.57 5.41 4.35
C GLY A 80 24.70 4.95 3.41
N ASP A 81 24.43 4.03 2.54
CA ASP A 81 25.29 3.56 1.47
C ASP A 81 24.81 4.21 0.18
N ASP A 82 25.71 4.84 -0.56
CA ASP A 82 25.49 5.63 -1.79
C ASP A 82 24.83 4.80 -2.90
N ASP A 83 23.61 4.31 -2.64
CA ASP A 83 22.87 3.41 -3.50
C ASP A 83 22.13 4.17 -4.60
N TRP A 84 22.69 4.12 -5.73
CA TRP A 84 22.48 4.62 -7.08
C TRP A 84 21.08 4.50 -7.67
N TRP A 85 20.10 3.92 -7.00
CA TRP A 85 18.78 3.57 -7.53
C TRP A 85 17.65 4.42 -6.95
N ASN A 86 17.95 5.49 -6.22
CA ASN A 86 16.97 6.34 -5.56
C ASN A 86 16.58 7.58 -6.38
N ASP A 87 16.51 7.46 -7.68
CA ASP A 87 15.78 8.43 -8.47
C ASP A 87 14.38 7.88 -8.72
N THR A 88 13.46 8.19 -7.81
CA THR A 88 12.05 8.28 -8.18
C THR A 88 11.96 9.04 -9.49
N PRO A 89 11.29 8.51 -10.52
CA PRO A 89 11.04 9.32 -11.71
C PRO A 89 10.39 10.61 -11.23
N ALA A 90 11.02 11.75 -11.52
CA ALA A 90 10.59 13.09 -11.15
C ALA A 90 9.27 13.49 -11.84
N SER A 91 8.33 12.59 -11.96
CA SER A 91 6.99 12.78 -12.49
C SER A 91 5.91 11.94 -11.83
N ALA A 92 6.14 11.42 -10.63
CA ALA A 92 5.03 11.13 -9.74
C ALA A 92 4.58 12.45 -9.08
N SER A 93 4.31 13.47 -9.91
CA SER A 93 3.60 14.65 -9.47
C SER A 93 2.22 14.20 -9.04
N THR A 94 1.99 14.20 -7.71
CA THR A 94 0.68 14.36 -7.09
C THR A 94 -0.49 13.84 -7.96
N ALA A 95 -0.61 12.53 -8.13
CA ALA A 95 -1.90 11.95 -8.39
C ALA A 95 -2.68 12.14 -7.09
N GLN A 96 -3.43 13.23 -7.02
CA GLN A 96 -4.48 13.40 -6.03
C GLN A 96 -5.47 12.25 -6.29
N PHE A 97 -5.38 11.19 -5.50
CA PHE A 97 -6.45 10.22 -5.43
C PHE A 97 -7.63 10.92 -4.76
N SER A 98 -8.49 11.51 -5.58
CA SER A 98 -9.82 11.90 -5.14
C SER A 98 -10.54 10.60 -4.80
N ALA A 99 -10.93 10.48 -3.53
CA ALA A 99 -11.83 9.44 -3.06
C ALA A 99 -13.05 9.36 -3.98
N PHE A 100 -13.11 8.32 -4.80
CA PHE A 100 -14.30 8.01 -5.58
C PHE A 100 -15.22 7.19 -4.66
N SER A 101 -16.24 7.82 -4.14
CA SER A 101 -17.32 7.15 -3.44
C SER A 101 -18.04 6.21 -4.43
N LEU A 102 -17.81 4.91 -4.31
CA LEU A 102 -18.63 3.92 -4.97
C LEU A 102 -19.91 3.74 -4.16
N GLN A 103 -20.94 4.46 -4.58
CA GLN A 103 -22.31 4.17 -4.18
C GLN A 103 -22.69 2.79 -4.76
N SER A 104 -23.23 1.95 -3.89
CA SER A 104 -23.66 0.57 -4.14
C SER A 104 -24.30 0.35 -5.52
N VAL A 105 -23.68 -0.53 -6.31
CA VAL A 105 -24.38 -1.24 -7.39
C VAL A 105 -24.11 -2.73 -7.21
N ALA A 106 -25.18 -3.47 -7.07
CA ALA A 106 -25.19 -4.92 -6.95
C ALA A 106 -24.49 -5.58 -8.14
N ALA A 107 -23.70 -6.61 -7.81
CA ALA A 107 -23.28 -7.74 -8.62
C ALA A 107 -23.00 -7.53 -10.13
N THR A 108 -21.77 -7.97 -10.51
CA THR A 108 -21.31 -8.23 -11.88
C THR A 108 -21.09 -7.01 -12.76
N GLU A 109 -19.88 -6.43 -12.61
CA GLU A 109 -19.02 -6.07 -13.73
C GLU A 109 -17.62 -5.79 -13.18
N GLN A 110 -16.69 -6.71 -13.49
CA GLN A 110 -15.26 -6.41 -13.44
C GLN A 110 -15.00 -5.29 -14.44
N LEU A 111 -15.09 -4.04 -14.01
CA LEU A 111 -14.49 -2.97 -14.77
C LEU A 111 -12.99 -3.14 -14.66
N LEU A 112 -12.40 -3.71 -15.70
CA LEU A 112 -10.97 -3.68 -15.98
C LEU A 112 -10.56 -2.20 -16.10
N LYS A 113 -10.24 -1.57 -14.97
CA LYS A 113 -9.54 -0.30 -14.96
C LYS A 113 -8.14 -0.57 -15.50
N THR A 114 -7.91 -0.28 -16.77
CA THR A 114 -6.59 -0.05 -17.33
C THR A 114 -6.08 1.28 -16.77
N GLU A 115 -5.82 1.33 -15.46
CA GLU A 115 -4.90 2.31 -14.92
C GLU A 115 -3.51 1.75 -15.22
N THR A 116 -2.67 2.57 -15.83
CA THR A 116 -1.25 2.30 -15.95
C THR A 116 -0.71 2.31 -14.52
N SER A 117 -0.78 1.16 -13.84
CA SER A 117 -0.24 1.02 -12.50
C SER A 117 1.26 1.19 -12.59
N VAL A 118 1.78 2.25 -11.99
CA VAL A 118 3.23 2.42 -11.85
C VAL A 118 3.71 1.27 -10.97
N ALA A 119 4.56 0.42 -11.54
CA ALA A 119 5.19 -0.64 -10.77
C ALA A 119 6.38 -0.07 -10.01
N PHE A 120 6.48 -0.38 -8.72
CA PHE A 120 7.60 0.02 -7.87
C PHE A 120 8.70 -1.04 -7.92
N HIS A 121 9.94 -0.63 -8.21
CA HIS A 121 11.09 -1.52 -8.20
C HIS A 121 11.71 -1.61 -6.82
N ILE A 122 11.95 -2.81 -6.32
CA ILE A 122 12.66 -3.05 -5.06
C ILE A 122 13.80 -4.04 -5.28
N LYS A 123 14.98 -3.72 -4.73
CA LYS A 123 16.16 -4.60 -4.75
C LYS A 123 16.23 -5.54 -3.54
N ASN A 124 15.48 -5.22 -2.47
CA ASN A 124 15.45 -6.04 -1.26
C ASN A 124 14.31 -7.06 -1.34
N PRO A 125 14.61 -8.37 -1.51
CA PRO A 125 13.58 -9.40 -1.60
C PRO A 125 12.87 -9.70 -0.26
N GLU A 126 13.35 -9.13 0.85
CA GLU A 126 12.75 -9.19 2.18
C GLU A 126 12.22 -7.80 2.59
N TYR A 127 11.63 -7.08 1.65
CA TYR A 127 11.17 -5.72 1.85
C TYR A 127 10.09 -5.64 2.94
N LEU A 128 10.20 -4.63 3.82
CA LEU A 128 9.19 -4.30 4.82
C LEU A 128 8.20 -3.30 4.22
N PHE A 129 7.03 -3.77 3.86
CA PHE A 129 5.95 -2.91 3.39
C PHE A 129 5.31 -2.15 4.53
N SER A 130 4.83 -0.94 4.26
CA SER A 130 4.15 -0.09 5.21
C SER A 130 2.95 0.62 4.59
N GLY A 131 2.16 1.25 5.44
CA GLY A 131 1.05 2.06 5.01
C GLY A 131 0.28 2.65 6.18
N ASN A 132 -0.81 3.30 5.82
CA ASN A 132 -1.64 4.05 6.75
C ASN A 132 -3.09 3.56 6.70
N THR A 133 -3.82 3.82 7.77
CA THR A 133 -5.26 3.56 7.86
C THR A 133 -6.02 4.83 8.21
N LYS A 134 -7.35 4.80 8.05
CA LYS A 134 -8.27 5.89 8.44
C LYS A 134 -9.60 5.26 8.86
N ASN A 135 -10.36 5.97 9.70
CA ASN A 135 -11.73 5.61 10.07
C ASN A 135 -11.82 4.26 10.79
N ASP A 136 -11.32 4.22 12.03
CA ASP A 136 -11.57 3.14 13.01
C ASP A 136 -11.17 1.72 12.55
N VAL A 137 -10.15 1.60 11.70
CA VAL A 137 -9.59 0.29 11.35
C VAL A 137 -9.14 -0.44 12.61
N VAL A 138 -9.59 -1.66 12.79
CA VAL A 138 -9.20 -2.52 13.92
C VAL A 138 -8.27 -3.65 13.50
N ARG A 139 -8.21 -3.94 12.20
CA ARG A 139 -7.40 -5.04 11.67
C ARG A 139 -6.97 -4.77 10.24
N VAL A 140 -5.71 -5.07 9.93
CA VAL A 140 -5.14 -5.00 8.59
C VAL A 140 -4.65 -6.39 8.19
N GLU A 141 -5.03 -6.84 7.01
CA GLU A 141 -4.58 -8.09 6.38
C GLU A 141 -3.87 -7.78 5.06
N LEU A 142 -2.80 -8.51 4.79
CA LEU A 142 -1.99 -8.36 3.59
C LEU A 142 -1.97 -9.66 2.78
N GLU A 143 -1.88 -9.50 1.46
CA GLU A 143 -1.73 -10.61 0.53
C GLU A 143 -0.77 -10.18 -0.59
N ILE A 144 0.20 -11.05 -0.92
CA ILE A 144 1.10 -10.86 -2.05
C ILE A 144 0.82 -11.95 -3.07
N LEU A 145 0.53 -11.52 -4.28
CA LEU A 145 0.29 -12.39 -5.43
C LEU A 145 1.47 -12.30 -6.40
N ASP A 146 1.87 -13.42 -6.98
CA ASP A 146 2.79 -13.42 -8.12
C ASP A 146 2.07 -12.96 -9.42
N LYS A 147 2.81 -12.87 -10.52
CA LYS A 147 2.31 -12.48 -11.84
C LYS A 147 1.16 -13.37 -12.37
N ASP A 148 1.04 -14.59 -11.86
CA ASP A 148 0.03 -15.56 -12.26
C ASP A 148 -1.19 -15.54 -11.31
N GLY A 149 -1.21 -14.62 -10.34
CA GLY A 149 -2.27 -14.47 -9.34
C GLY A 149 -2.21 -15.50 -8.21
N LYS A 150 -1.11 -16.25 -8.07
CA LYS A 150 -0.93 -17.19 -6.99
C LYS A 150 -0.45 -16.48 -5.72
N VAL A 151 -1.06 -16.80 -4.58
CA VAL A 151 -0.67 -16.26 -3.29
C VAL A 151 0.74 -16.77 -2.92
N VAL A 152 1.65 -15.81 -2.70
CA VAL A 152 3.03 -16.05 -2.26
C VAL A 152 3.17 -15.83 -0.76
N SER A 153 2.50 -14.81 -0.23
CA SER A 153 2.45 -14.51 1.20
C SER A 153 1.08 -13.94 1.55
N LYS A 154 0.58 -14.29 2.75
CA LYS A 154 -0.69 -13.79 3.27
C LYS A 154 -0.70 -13.84 4.79
N GLY A 155 -1.21 -12.80 5.42
CA GLY A 155 -1.38 -12.75 6.86
C GLY A 155 -1.80 -11.38 7.37
N PRO A 156 -1.95 -11.25 8.70
CA PRO A 156 -2.17 -9.94 9.31
C PRO A 156 -0.92 -9.07 9.15
N ALA A 157 -1.10 -7.75 9.25
CA ALA A 157 0.02 -6.82 9.38
C ALA A 157 0.97 -7.30 10.50
N THR A 158 2.27 -7.19 10.28
CA THR A 158 3.29 -7.57 11.28
C THR A 158 3.20 -6.65 12.50
N THR A 159 2.95 -5.38 12.25
CA THR A 159 2.59 -4.39 13.27
C THR A 159 1.43 -3.56 12.77
N TYR A 160 0.54 -3.18 13.70
CA TYR A 160 -0.48 -2.18 13.46
C TYR A 160 -0.66 -1.34 14.73
N ASP A 161 -0.43 -0.05 14.62
CA ASP A 161 -0.56 0.91 15.72
C ASP A 161 -1.74 1.85 15.44
N GLN A 162 -2.85 1.60 16.14
CA GLN A 162 -4.07 2.38 16.04
C GLN A 162 -3.92 3.83 16.53
N SER A 163 -2.87 4.15 17.31
CA SER A 163 -2.64 5.51 17.80
C SER A 163 -1.98 6.40 16.73
N THR A 164 -1.27 5.80 15.79
CA THR A 164 -0.60 6.48 14.69
C THR A 164 -1.19 6.15 13.32
N ASP A 165 -2.17 5.23 13.29
CA ASP A 165 -2.80 4.72 12.07
C ASP A 165 -1.80 4.08 11.08
N LYS A 166 -0.68 3.55 11.59
CA LYS A 166 0.39 2.96 10.77
C LYS A 166 0.46 1.45 10.91
N TRP A 167 0.71 0.80 9.79
CA TRP A 167 0.96 -0.63 9.74
C TRP A 167 2.25 -0.96 8.99
N THR A 168 2.84 -2.11 9.32
CA THR A 168 3.94 -2.69 8.56
C THR A 168 3.65 -4.16 8.25
N TYR A 169 4.23 -4.67 7.18
CA TYR A 169 4.12 -6.06 6.80
C TYR A 169 5.45 -6.63 6.32
N ASN A 170 5.93 -7.63 7.04
CA ASN A 170 7.03 -8.47 6.59
C ASN A 170 6.46 -9.73 5.97
N THR A 171 6.85 -10.04 4.75
CA THR A 171 6.33 -11.20 4.01
C THR A 171 6.61 -12.54 4.70
N GLY A 172 7.62 -12.61 5.56
CA GLY A 172 8.13 -13.84 6.17
C GLY A 172 8.78 -14.81 5.17
N VAL A 173 8.82 -14.43 3.89
CA VAL A 173 9.45 -15.19 2.81
C VAL A 173 10.29 -14.27 1.94
N LYS A 174 11.38 -14.80 1.41
CA LYS A 174 12.22 -14.11 0.44
C LYS A 174 11.53 -14.18 -0.94
N LEU A 175 11.15 -13.03 -1.48
CA LEU A 175 10.60 -12.93 -2.82
C LEU A 175 11.72 -13.17 -3.86
N VAL A 176 11.43 -13.91 -4.91
CA VAL A 176 12.37 -14.06 -6.05
C VAL A 176 12.15 -12.92 -7.04
N ASP A 177 13.12 -12.71 -7.94
CA ASP A 177 12.97 -11.70 -8.99
C ASP A 177 11.71 -11.94 -9.82
N GLY A 178 10.92 -10.89 -10.01
CA GLY A 178 9.63 -11.00 -10.68
C GLY A 178 8.63 -9.90 -10.30
N GLN A 179 7.45 -9.99 -10.89
CA GLN A 179 6.34 -9.07 -10.65
C GLN A 179 5.38 -9.61 -9.61
N TYR A 180 4.95 -8.73 -8.72
CA TYR A 180 4.02 -9.04 -7.64
C TYR A 180 2.95 -7.96 -7.50
N THR A 181 1.81 -8.36 -6.96
CA THR A 181 0.78 -7.45 -6.50
C THR A 181 0.69 -7.56 -4.98
N LEU A 182 0.94 -6.46 -4.27
CA LEU A 182 0.63 -6.35 -2.86
C LEU A 182 -0.78 -5.79 -2.71
N ILE A 183 -1.60 -6.46 -1.90
CA ILE A 183 -2.96 -6.05 -1.55
C ILE A 183 -3.02 -5.88 -0.04
N ALA A 184 -3.45 -4.72 0.43
CA ALA A 184 -3.76 -4.46 1.82
C ALA A 184 -5.27 -4.34 2.00
N ARG A 185 -5.81 -4.94 3.07
CA ARG A 185 -7.23 -4.87 3.42
C ARG A 185 -7.40 -4.44 4.87
N GLY A 186 -8.06 -3.31 5.06
CA GLY A 186 -8.48 -2.80 6.37
C GLY A 186 -9.89 -3.24 6.71
N TYR A 187 -10.12 -3.56 7.99
CA TYR A 187 -11.44 -3.89 8.54
C TYR A 187 -11.72 -3.01 9.76
N ASP A 188 -12.93 -2.51 9.88
CA ASP A 188 -13.44 -1.87 11.09
C ASP A 188 -14.05 -2.86 12.08
N GLN A 189 -14.59 -2.34 13.19
CA GLN A 189 -15.23 -3.15 14.21
C GLN A 189 -16.61 -3.68 13.77
N ALA A 190 -17.30 -3.01 12.86
CA ALA A 190 -18.58 -3.43 12.31
C ALA A 190 -18.42 -4.56 11.27
N GLY A 191 -17.21 -4.77 10.75
CA GLY A 191 -16.88 -5.76 9.73
C GLY A 191 -16.86 -5.21 8.31
N ASN A 192 -17.03 -3.89 8.12
CA ASN A 192 -16.82 -3.28 6.82
C ASN A 192 -15.35 -3.35 6.46
N SER A 193 -15.05 -3.41 5.17
CA SER A 193 -13.68 -3.49 4.69
C SER A 193 -13.43 -2.70 3.42
N ASN A 194 -12.18 -2.28 3.26
CA ASN A 194 -11.69 -1.66 2.04
C ASN A 194 -10.33 -2.22 1.69
N THR A 195 -9.90 -2.04 0.43
CA THR A 195 -8.62 -2.55 -0.07
C THR A 195 -7.88 -1.48 -0.84
N ASP A 196 -6.55 -1.53 -0.72
CA ASP A 196 -5.61 -0.84 -1.60
C ASP A 196 -4.62 -1.85 -2.19
N SER A 197 -4.02 -1.54 -3.35
CA SER A 197 -3.08 -2.43 -4.02
C SER A 197 -2.04 -1.69 -4.83
N ILE A 198 -0.81 -2.20 -4.81
CA ILE A 198 0.30 -1.72 -5.63
C ILE A 198 0.96 -2.85 -6.40
N GLN A 199 1.57 -2.51 -7.54
CA GLN A 199 2.44 -3.41 -8.32
C GLN A 199 3.88 -3.22 -7.86
N VAL A 200 4.58 -4.34 -7.63
CA VAL A 200 5.98 -4.36 -7.19
C VAL A 200 6.78 -5.27 -8.11
N ILE A 201 7.96 -4.81 -8.54
CA ILE A 201 8.94 -5.61 -9.26
C ILE A 201 10.13 -5.84 -8.33
N VAL A 202 10.38 -7.08 -7.97
CA VAL A 202 11.60 -7.49 -7.27
C VAL A 202 12.67 -7.73 -8.31
N ASP A 203 13.80 -7.03 -8.19
CA ASP A 203 14.97 -7.19 -9.05
C ASP A 203 16.23 -7.06 -8.18
N THR A 204 16.92 -8.18 -8.00
CA THR A 204 18.13 -8.29 -7.19
C THR A 204 19.39 -8.34 -8.05
N VAL A 205 19.25 -8.26 -9.38
CA VAL A 205 20.36 -8.36 -10.31
C VAL A 205 20.89 -6.98 -10.65
N ALA A 206 22.17 -6.73 -10.34
CA ALA A 206 22.81 -5.50 -10.74
C ALA A 206 22.99 -5.46 -12.27
N PRO A 207 22.73 -4.31 -12.94
CA PRO A 207 22.94 -4.18 -14.38
C PRO A 207 24.42 -4.31 -14.73
N PRO A 208 24.78 -4.93 -15.87
CA PRO A 208 26.14 -4.96 -16.35
C PRO A 208 26.59 -3.55 -16.74
N VAL A 209 27.83 -3.19 -16.43
CA VAL A 209 28.47 -1.95 -16.89
C VAL A 209 29.85 -2.30 -17.44
N GLU A 210 30.09 -1.89 -18.66
CA GLU A 210 31.39 -2.06 -19.33
C GLU A 210 32.00 -0.70 -19.67
N VAL A 211 33.30 -0.58 -19.53
CA VAL A 211 34.10 0.58 -19.91
C VAL A 211 35.05 0.15 -21.03
N VAL A 212 35.12 0.94 -22.10
CA VAL A 212 36.09 0.69 -23.18
C VAL A 212 37.49 1.04 -22.66
N ASP A 213 38.44 0.10 -22.79
CA ASP A 213 39.83 0.31 -22.41
C ASP A 213 40.51 1.37 -23.31
N PHE A 214 41.23 2.31 -22.71
CA PHE A 214 41.76 3.49 -23.39
C PHE A 214 43.23 3.37 -23.82
N GLY A 215 44.01 2.56 -23.15
CA GLY A 215 45.47 2.51 -23.36
C GLY A 215 46.18 3.87 -23.14
N LEU A 216 47.16 4.19 -23.97
CA LEU A 216 47.94 5.45 -23.93
C LEU A 216 47.29 6.51 -24.83
N THR A 217 47.19 7.74 -24.36
CA THR A 217 46.69 8.88 -25.13
C THR A 217 47.53 10.13 -24.85
N ASN A 218 47.59 11.02 -25.82
CA ASN A 218 48.15 12.38 -25.67
C ASN A 218 47.04 13.44 -25.50
N ASP A 219 45.79 13.01 -25.43
CA ASP A 219 44.66 13.87 -25.16
C ASP A 219 44.47 13.99 -23.65
N SER A 220 44.51 15.20 -23.09
CA SER A 220 44.30 15.47 -21.67
C SER A 220 42.80 15.51 -21.28
N THR A 221 41.91 15.39 -22.26
CA THR A 221 40.44 15.36 -22.09
C THR A 221 39.80 14.16 -22.83
N PRO A 222 40.33 12.93 -22.63
CA PRO A 222 39.86 11.77 -23.38
C PRO A 222 38.39 11.48 -23.07
N THR A 223 37.60 11.16 -24.10
CA THR A 223 36.19 10.78 -23.87
C THR A 223 36.10 9.29 -23.51
N PHE A 224 35.82 8.98 -22.28
CA PHE A 224 35.49 7.62 -21.82
C PHE A 224 34.15 7.18 -22.40
N THR A 225 34.05 5.95 -22.84
CA THR A 225 32.82 5.36 -23.37
C THR A 225 32.61 3.99 -22.78
N GLY A 226 31.37 3.55 -22.78
CA GLY A 226 31.04 2.21 -22.33
C GLY A 226 29.61 1.83 -22.68
N THR A 227 29.21 0.69 -22.16
CA THR A 227 27.86 0.15 -22.37
C THR A 227 27.27 -0.32 -21.05
N THR A 228 25.95 -0.31 -20.99
CA THR A 228 25.11 -0.94 -19.97
C THR A 228 23.88 -1.52 -20.67
N GLU A 229 22.98 -2.16 -19.95
CA GLU A 229 21.72 -2.58 -20.55
C GLU A 229 20.80 -1.39 -20.86
N ALA A 230 19.88 -1.60 -21.80
CA ALA A 230 18.90 -0.58 -22.17
C ALA A 230 17.95 -0.28 -21.00
N GLY A 231 17.59 0.99 -20.84
CA GLY A 231 16.64 1.42 -19.78
C GLY A 231 17.29 1.83 -18.47
N ILE A 232 18.62 1.71 -18.33
CA ILE A 232 19.34 2.22 -17.16
C ILE A 232 19.26 3.75 -17.14
N GLU A 233 18.86 4.31 -16.01
CA GLU A 233 18.67 5.76 -15.86
C GLU A 233 19.99 6.51 -15.75
N THR A 234 20.95 5.98 -15.01
CA THR A 234 22.22 6.65 -14.74
C THR A 234 23.40 5.70 -14.67
N VAL A 235 24.57 6.16 -15.13
CA VAL A 235 25.88 5.55 -14.91
C VAL A 235 26.77 6.59 -14.25
N ARG A 236 27.37 6.23 -13.13
CA ARG A 236 28.37 7.08 -12.47
C ARG A 236 29.75 6.72 -12.95
N VAL A 237 30.45 7.65 -13.49
CA VAL A 237 31.86 7.54 -13.89
C VAL A 237 32.72 8.19 -12.83
N THR A 238 33.74 7.46 -12.36
CA THR A 238 34.72 7.98 -11.40
C THR A 238 36.09 7.77 -11.96
N VAL A 239 36.85 8.85 -12.15
CA VAL A 239 38.23 8.83 -12.56
C VAL A 239 39.14 8.92 -11.32
N LYS A 240 40.00 7.93 -11.13
CA LYS A 240 40.94 7.86 -10.00
C LYS A 240 42.38 7.91 -10.51
N ASP A 241 43.26 8.57 -9.75
CA ASP A 241 44.70 8.54 -9.98
C ASP A 241 45.34 7.21 -9.54
N GLU A 242 46.63 7.06 -9.78
CA GLU A 242 47.42 5.85 -9.43
C GLU A 242 47.41 5.52 -7.92
N THR A 243 47.07 6.49 -7.07
CA THR A 243 46.95 6.29 -5.61
C THR A 243 45.54 5.83 -5.21
N GLY A 244 44.62 5.74 -6.16
CA GLY A 244 43.21 5.41 -5.93
C GLY A 244 42.35 6.60 -5.48
N LYS A 245 42.93 7.81 -5.45
CA LYS A 245 42.20 9.04 -5.11
C LYS A 245 41.32 9.46 -6.27
N THR A 246 40.03 9.74 -5.99
CA THR A 246 39.12 10.32 -6.99
C THR A 246 39.57 11.71 -7.41
N VAL A 247 39.84 11.90 -8.69
CA VAL A 247 40.16 13.20 -9.28
C VAL A 247 38.95 13.85 -9.93
N GLN A 248 38.05 13.04 -10.51
CA GLN A 248 36.75 13.51 -11.02
C GLN A 248 35.69 12.43 -10.87
N SER A 249 34.43 12.87 -10.80
CA SER A 249 33.28 11.99 -10.84
C SER A 249 32.11 12.72 -11.50
N ALA A 250 31.33 11.98 -12.30
CA ALA A 250 30.13 12.48 -12.93
C ALA A 250 29.06 11.38 -13.01
N THR A 251 27.82 11.79 -13.03
CA THR A 251 26.67 10.93 -13.36
C THR A 251 26.25 11.26 -14.80
N VAL A 252 26.20 10.25 -15.64
CA VAL A 252 25.80 10.37 -17.05
C VAL A 252 24.55 9.56 -17.31
N LYS A 253 23.67 10.06 -18.18
CA LYS A 253 22.49 9.32 -18.63
C LYS A 253 22.89 8.51 -19.86
N PRO A 254 22.72 7.17 -19.84
CA PRO A 254 22.93 6.35 -21.03
C PRO A 254 21.95 6.69 -22.15
N ASN A 255 22.35 6.42 -23.38
CA ASN A 255 21.46 6.45 -24.53
C ASN A 255 20.43 5.30 -24.45
N ALA A 256 19.38 5.35 -25.28
CA ALA A 256 18.35 4.31 -25.33
C ALA A 256 18.89 2.90 -25.67
N ASP A 257 20.06 2.82 -26.33
CA ASP A 257 20.74 1.57 -26.67
C ASP A 257 21.73 1.08 -25.58
N GLY A 258 21.78 1.78 -24.42
CA GLY A 258 22.68 1.46 -23.32
C GLY A 258 24.10 2.01 -23.47
N THR A 259 24.45 2.70 -24.56
CA THR A 259 25.77 3.34 -24.68
C THR A 259 25.85 4.60 -23.80
N TRP A 260 27.04 4.87 -23.25
CA TRP A 260 27.28 6.09 -22.48
C TRP A 260 28.65 6.69 -22.78
N SER A 261 28.83 7.98 -22.51
CA SER A 261 30.10 8.67 -22.65
C SER A 261 30.30 9.73 -21.58
N PHE A 262 31.54 9.95 -21.19
CA PHE A 262 31.97 10.98 -20.27
C PHE A 262 33.32 11.56 -20.71
N THR A 263 33.40 12.89 -20.83
CA THR A 263 34.64 13.63 -21.10
C THR A 263 35.04 14.38 -19.85
N PRO A 264 36.16 14.03 -19.18
CA PRO A 264 36.62 14.72 -17.99
C PRO A 264 37.12 16.14 -18.32
N ASN A 265 37.28 16.96 -17.29
CA ASN A 265 38.12 18.15 -17.42
C ASN A 265 39.57 17.73 -17.62
N ASN A 266 40.44 18.70 -17.94
CA ASN A 266 41.86 18.46 -18.25
C ASN A 266 42.53 17.60 -17.15
N LEU A 267 43.03 16.44 -17.54
CA LEU A 267 43.84 15.54 -16.73
C LEU A 267 45.33 15.87 -16.95
N VAL A 268 46.11 15.87 -15.87
CA VAL A 268 47.56 16.02 -15.96
C VAL A 268 48.21 14.70 -16.36
N ASP A 269 49.49 14.72 -16.81
CA ASP A 269 50.18 13.48 -17.12
C ASP A 269 50.16 12.52 -15.91
N GLY A 270 49.77 11.27 -16.16
CA GLY A 270 49.62 10.26 -15.09
C GLY A 270 48.88 9.01 -15.54
N LYS A 271 48.74 8.06 -14.63
CA LYS A 271 47.88 6.87 -14.81
C LYS A 271 46.56 7.09 -14.11
N TYR A 272 45.49 6.70 -14.77
CA TYR A 272 44.13 6.83 -14.26
C TYR A 272 43.37 5.51 -14.44
N THR A 273 42.44 5.27 -13.52
CA THR A 273 41.49 4.17 -13.56
C THR A 273 40.06 4.70 -13.33
#